data_8322e4bedd0072eccceda3c34e91642b
#
_entry.id   8322e4bedd0072eccceda3c34e91642b
#
_cell.length_a   1.000
_cell.length_b   1.000
_cell.length_c   1.000
_cell.angle_alpha   90.00
_cell.angle_beta   90.00
_cell.angle_gamma   90.00
#
_symmetry.space_group_name_H-M   'P 1'
#
loop_
_entity.id
_entity.type
_entity.pdbx_description
1 polymer ?
#
loop_
_entity_poly.entity_id
_entity_poly.type
_entity_poly.pdbx_seq_one_letter_code
_entity_poly.pdbx_strand_id
1 'polypeptide(L)'
;MTIIPLSEGSFTIDKTKVFVPFNTATEELNSRPIGSLLVEIQPFLVVTQKDLILIDTGLGYNMSNGVPQIYYNLEKAGYNPSQITKVLMSHLHKDHAGGITTRNYSTGEQFIAFPYATYYVQRREYEYAMGIGSASYVQADINLFTKKMKSSFLEETMPPNYSK
;
A
#
# COMPACT_ATOMS: atom_id res chain seq x y z
N MET A 1 15.28 13.02 10.86
CA MET A 1 14.31 12.04 10.38
C MET A 1 12.93 12.56 10.68
N THR A 2 12.05 12.60 9.68
CA THR A 2 10.65 13.02 9.82
C THR A 2 9.75 11.91 9.30
N ILE A 3 8.62 11.67 9.98
CA ILE A 3 7.60 10.71 9.55
C ILE A 3 6.33 11.50 9.24
N ILE A 4 5.80 11.32 8.04
CA ILE A 4 4.63 12.04 7.53
C ILE A 4 3.54 11.01 7.22
N PRO A 5 2.36 11.08 7.87
CA PRO A 5 1.23 10.24 7.52
C PRO A 5 0.63 10.68 6.18
N LEU A 6 0.31 9.70 5.32
CA LEU A 6 -0.27 9.89 4.00
C LEU A 6 -1.67 9.25 3.96
N SER A 7 -2.58 9.76 4.82
CA SER A 7 -3.91 9.17 4.95
C SER A 7 -4.67 9.16 3.62
N GLU A 8 -5.23 8.01 3.27
CA GLU A 8 -6.19 7.83 2.16
C GLU A 8 -7.65 7.97 2.64
N GLY A 9 -7.84 8.18 3.96
CA GLY A 9 -9.14 8.34 4.58
C GLY A 9 -9.65 7.09 5.29
N SER A 10 -10.87 7.22 5.81
CA SER A 10 -11.55 6.15 6.54
C SER A 10 -12.44 5.32 5.63
N PHE A 11 -12.51 4.03 5.91
CA PHE A 11 -13.28 3.06 5.13
C PHE A 11 -14.00 2.09 6.06
N THR A 12 -15.17 1.62 5.64
CA THR A 12 -15.78 0.45 6.23
C THR A 12 -15.39 -0.80 5.44
N ILE A 13 -15.16 -1.90 6.14
CA ILE A 13 -14.86 -3.20 5.56
C ILE A 13 -15.57 -4.30 6.34
N ASP A 14 -16.15 -5.25 5.63
CA ASP A 14 -16.80 -6.43 6.20
C ASP A 14 -16.20 -7.74 5.64
N LYS A 15 -16.93 -8.85 5.80
CA LYS A 15 -16.53 -10.17 5.32
C LYS A 15 -16.32 -10.26 3.80
N THR A 16 -16.88 -9.33 3.02
CA THR A 16 -16.67 -9.27 1.55
C THR A 16 -15.31 -8.76 1.18
N LYS A 17 -14.57 -8.17 2.12
CA LYS A 17 -13.26 -7.53 1.90
C LYS A 17 -13.32 -6.39 0.88
N VAL A 18 -14.48 -5.74 0.73
CA VAL A 18 -14.65 -4.51 -0.06
C VAL A 18 -14.48 -3.31 0.86
N PHE A 19 -13.59 -2.39 0.48
CA PHE A 19 -13.38 -1.13 1.17
C PHE A 19 -14.35 -0.09 0.64
N VAL A 20 -15.24 0.41 1.49
CA VAL A 20 -16.21 1.45 1.15
C VAL A 20 -15.82 2.73 1.89
N PRO A 21 -15.59 3.84 1.18
CA PRO A 21 -15.26 5.12 1.83
C PRO A 21 -16.30 5.49 2.89
N PHE A 22 -15.83 6.02 4.01
CA PHE A 22 -16.68 6.47 5.12
C PHE A 22 -16.18 7.82 5.61
N ASN A 23 -17.04 8.84 5.55
CA ASN A 23 -16.68 10.19 5.98
C ASN A 23 -17.04 10.37 7.47
N THR A 24 -16.06 10.23 8.34
CA THR A 24 -16.24 10.37 9.81
C THR A 24 -16.70 11.75 10.25
N ALA A 25 -16.59 12.78 9.40
CA ALA A 25 -17.05 14.13 9.72
C ALA A 25 -18.53 14.37 9.41
N THR A 26 -19.12 13.59 8.50
CA THR A 26 -20.48 13.81 7.98
C THR A 26 -21.41 12.61 8.12
N GLU A 27 -20.87 11.41 8.34
CA GLU A 27 -21.65 10.19 8.46
C GLU A 27 -21.71 9.70 9.90
N GLU A 28 -22.87 9.27 10.30
CA GLU A 28 -23.10 8.72 11.65
C GLU A 28 -22.44 7.34 11.80
N LEU A 29 -21.71 7.12 12.89
CA LEU A 29 -21.02 5.85 13.14
C LEU A 29 -21.97 4.64 13.12
N ASN A 30 -23.22 4.84 13.48
CA ASN A 30 -24.26 3.80 13.48
C ASN A 30 -24.85 3.51 12.08
N SER A 31 -24.55 4.33 11.06
CA SER A 31 -25.00 4.07 9.68
C SER A 31 -24.20 2.96 8.98
N ARG A 32 -23.08 2.55 9.58
CA ARG A 32 -22.24 1.49 9.02
C ARG A 32 -22.95 0.14 8.99
N PRO A 33 -22.66 -0.72 8.00
CA PRO A 33 -23.18 -2.08 7.99
C PRO A 33 -22.86 -2.83 9.29
N ILE A 34 -23.83 -3.56 9.83
CA ILE A 34 -23.65 -4.35 11.05
C ILE A 34 -22.53 -5.36 10.84
N GLY A 35 -21.57 -5.40 11.77
CA GLY A 35 -20.41 -6.28 11.70
C GLY A 35 -19.27 -5.78 10.81
N SER A 36 -19.39 -4.56 10.23
CA SER A 36 -18.27 -3.93 9.55
C SER A 36 -17.27 -3.34 10.54
N LEU A 37 -16.00 -3.33 10.15
CA LEU A 37 -14.93 -2.56 10.80
C LEU A 37 -14.88 -1.17 10.19
N LEU A 38 -14.52 -0.17 11.00
CA LEU A 38 -14.08 1.13 10.51
C LEU A 38 -12.55 1.17 10.62
N VAL A 39 -11.88 1.40 9.51
CA VAL A 39 -10.42 1.44 9.42
C VAL A 39 -9.97 2.70 8.71
N GLU A 40 -8.77 3.18 9.03
CA GLU A 40 -8.10 4.22 8.28
C GLU A 40 -6.95 3.60 7.48
N ILE A 41 -6.85 3.97 6.22
CA ILE A 41 -5.78 3.53 5.35
C ILE A 41 -4.70 4.62 5.36
N GLN A 42 -3.54 4.28 5.92
CA GLN A 42 -2.54 5.30 6.22
C GLN A 42 -1.12 4.81 5.92
N PRO A 43 -0.66 4.92 4.67
CA PRO A 43 0.77 4.84 4.37
C PRO A 43 1.57 5.95 5.07
N PHE A 44 2.88 5.75 5.22
CA PHE A 44 3.77 6.73 5.84
C PHE A 44 4.96 7.03 4.94
N LEU A 45 5.30 8.31 4.82
CA LEU A 45 6.57 8.73 4.24
C LEU A 45 7.58 8.99 5.36
N VAL A 46 8.70 8.28 5.32
CA VAL A 46 9.85 8.51 6.21
C VAL A 46 10.92 9.26 5.43
N VAL A 47 11.18 10.50 5.86
CA VAL A 47 12.19 11.37 5.28
C VAL A 47 13.47 11.27 6.10
N THR A 48 14.54 10.82 5.47
CA THR A 48 15.88 10.75 6.06
C THR A 48 16.84 11.70 5.34
N GLN A 49 18.09 11.74 5.73
CA GLN A 49 19.11 12.55 5.02
C GLN A 49 19.46 12.00 3.63
N LYS A 50 19.23 10.71 3.38
CA LYS A 50 19.64 10.02 2.14
C LYS A 50 18.46 9.45 1.36
N ASP A 51 17.39 9.09 2.04
CA ASP A 51 16.29 8.32 1.46
C ASP A 51 14.94 8.95 1.75
N LEU A 52 14.04 8.84 0.79
CA LEU A 52 12.60 8.96 0.94
C LEU A 52 12.02 7.55 0.91
N ILE A 53 11.54 7.08 2.07
CA ILE A 53 11.07 5.71 2.25
C ILE A 53 9.55 5.76 2.41
N LEU A 54 8.84 5.13 1.50
CA LEU A 54 7.40 4.93 1.62
C LEU A 54 7.14 3.61 2.35
N ILE A 55 6.39 3.64 3.44
CA ILE A 55 5.91 2.45 4.13
C ILE A 55 4.48 2.21 3.72
N ASP A 56 4.24 1.09 3.03
CA ASP A 56 3.02 0.71 2.35
C ASP A 56 2.60 1.68 1.23
N THR A 57 1.69 1.25 0.38
CA THR A 57 1.26 1.99 -0.80
C THR A 57 -0.25 2.26 -0.84
N GLY A 58 -0.98 1.87 0.19
CA GLY A 58 -2.42 2.09 0.34
C GLY A 58 -3.28 1.19 -0.56
N LEU A 59 -4.53 1.61 -0.78
CA LEU A 59 -5.54 0.88 -1.57
C LEU A 59 -5.34 0.95 -3.08
N GLY A 60 -4.50 1.88 -3.56
CA GLY A 60 -4.31 2.10 -4.99
C GLY A 60 -5.49 2.76 -5.69
N TYR A 61 -6.35 3.46 -4.95
CA TYR A 61 -7.46 4.20 -5.52
C TYR A 61 -6.97 5.45 -6.25
N ASN A 62 -7.74 5.88 -7.25
CA ASN A 62 -7.49 7.11 -7.97
C ASN A 62 -8.46 8.20 -7.50
N MET A 63 -7.95 9.43 -7.51
CA MET A 63 -8.78 10.63 -7.41
C MET A 63 -9.72 10.74 -8.62
N SER A 64 -10.73 11.59 -8.54
CA SER A 64 -11.70 11.79 -9.63
C SER A 64 -11.07 12.24 -10.96
N ASN A 65 -9.88 12.82 -10.91
CA ASN A 65 -9.11 13.23 -12.10
C ASN A 65 -8.18 12.11 -12.65
N GLY A 66 -8.26 10.89 -12.08
CA GLY A 66 -7.45 9.74 -12.48
C GLY A 66 -6.04 9.69 -11.90
N VAL A 67 -5.63 10.66 -11.06
CA VAL A 67 -4.34 10.65 -10.37
C VAL A 67 -4.42 9.65 -9.21
N PRO A 68 -3.43 8.75 -9.01
CA PRO A 68 -3.36 7.90 -7.83
C PRO A 68 -3.41 8.71 -6.53
N GLN A 69 -4.25 8.31 -5.59
CA GLN A 69 -4.42 9.04 -4.33
C GLN A 69 -3.12 9.15 -3.56
N ILE A 70 -2.29 8.10 -3.55
CA ILE A 70 -0.97 8.14 -2.91
C ILE A 70 -0.05 9.19 -3.53
N TYR A 71 -0.12 9.44 -4.85
CA TYR A 71 0.66 10.50 -5.51
C TYR A 71 0.19 11.88 -5.06
N TYR A 72 -1.13 12.09 -5.06
CA TYR A 72 -1.71 13.32 -4.55
C TYR A 72 -1.29 13.61 -3.09
N ASN A 73 -1.31 12.58 -2.23
CA ASN A 73 -0.92 12.72 -0.83
C ASN A 73 0.57 13.03 -0.67
N LEU A 74 1.45 12.43 -1.49
CA LEU A 74 2.87 12.76 -1.53
C LEU A 74 3.11 14.20 -1.98
N GLU A 75 2.47 14.64 -3.07
CA GLU A 75 2.58 16.01 -3.58
C GLU A 75 2.07 17.04 -2.57
N LYS A 76 0.97 16.76 -1.89
CA LYS A 76 0.44 17.59 -0.80
C LYS A 76 1.41 17.69 0.38
N ALA A 77 2.20 16.64 0.63
CA ALA A 77 3.27 16.62 1.62
C ALA A 77 4.56 17.32 1.14
N GLY A 78 4.61 17.80 -0.12
CA GLY A 78 5.77 18.48 -0.71
C GLY A 78 6.78 17.56 -1.40
N TYR A 79 6.40 16.33 -1.73
CA TYR A 79 7.30 15.34 -2.35
C TYR A 79 6.71 14.81 -3.66
N ASN A 80 7.57 14.66 -4.67
CA ASN A 80 7.16 14.04 -5.94
C ASN A 80 7.30 12.52 -5.84
N PRO A 81 6.34 11.73 -6.38
CA PRO A 81 6.42 10.27 -6.39
C PRO A 81 7.71 9.70 -6.98
N SER A 82 8.30 10.39 -7.98
CA SER A 82 9.58 9.99 -8.60
C SER A 82 10.80 10.10 -7.67
N GLN A 83 10.67 10.82 -6.56
CA GLN A 83 11.75 10.98 -5.57
C GLN A 83 11.80 9.83 -4.54
N ILE A 84 10.78 8.97 -4.51
CA ILE A 84 10.77 7.84 -3.59
C ILE A 84 11.89 6.89 -3.95
N THR A 85 12.80 6.65 -2.99
CA THR A 85 13.98 5.80 -3.19
C THR A 85 13.74 4.36 -2.72
N LYS A 86 12.87 4.19 -1.74
CA LYS A 86 12.54 2.88 -1.15
C LYS A 86 11.06 2.76 -0.87
N VAL A 87 10.51 1.57 -1.08
CA VAL A 87 9.17 1.18 -0.63
C VAL A 87 9.32 -0.03 0.28
N LEU A 88 8.88 0.09 1.51
CA LEU A 88 8.89 -0.98 2.50
C LEU A 88 7.46 -1.48 2.72
N MET A 89 7.20 -2.71 2.31
CA MET A 89 5.89 -3.34 2.51
C MET A 89 5.83 -3.98 3.89
N SER A 90 4.87 -3.55 4.71
CA SER A 90 4.58 -4.19 5.99
C SER A 90 4.03 -5.59 5.76
N HIS A 91 3.11 -5.72 4.79
CA HIS A 91 2.57 -6.96 4.23
C HIS A 91 1.87 -6.67 2.89
N LEU A 92 1.30 -7.70 2.23
CA LEU A 92 0.78 -7.58 0.86
C LEU A 92 -0.74 -7.63 0.74
N HIS A 93 -1.50 -7.38 1.81
CA HIS A 93 -2.93 -7.17 1.68
C HIS A 93 -3.22 -5.92 0.85
N LYS A 94 -4.35 -5.92 0.14
CA LYS A 94 -4.70 -4.88 -0.84
C LYS A 94 -4.83 -3.47 -0.28
N ASP A 95 -5.10 -3.32 1.00
CA ASP A 95 -5.15 -2.04 1.70
C ASP A 95 -3.76 -1.46 2.04
N HIS A 96 -2.73 -2.28 1.91
CA HIS A 96 -1.32 -1.90 2.07
C HIS A 96 -0.56 -1.91 0.74
N ALA A 97 -0.89 -2.85 -0.14
CA ALA A 97 -0.17 -3.12 -1.37
C ALA A 97 -0.96 -2.76 -2.65
N GLY A 98 -2.17 -2.23 -2.54
CA GLY A 98 -3.00 -1.89 -3.70
C GLY A 98 -2.37 -0.83 -4.61
N GLY A 99 -1.58 0.08 -4.05
CA GLY A 99 -0.85 1.10 -4.80
C GLY A 99 0.56 0.70 -5.27
N ILE A 100 0.95 -0.58 -5.19
CA ILE A 100 2.22 -1.07 -5.78
C ILE A 100 2.24 -0.83 -7.29
N THR A 101 1.09 -0.99 -7.94
CA THR A 101 0.89 -0.72 -9.36
C THR A 101 -0.12 0.39 -9.56
N THR A 102 -0.03 1.04 -10.69
CA THR A 102 -1.03 2.02 -11.15
C THR A 102 -1.33 1.81 -12.63
N ARG A 103 -2.36 2.49 -13.14
CA ARG A 103 -2.77 2.39 -14.54
C ARG A 103 -2.75 3.74 -15.21
N ASN A 104 -2.30 3.77 -16.46
CA ASN A 104 -2.55 4.92 -17.31
C ASN A 104 -4.06 5.03 -17.57
N TYR A 105 -4.65 6.16 -17.23
CA TYR A 105 -6.09 6.37 -17.33
C TYR A 105 -6.60 6.25 -18.78
N SER A 106 -5.80 6.69 -19.76
CA SER A 106 -6.18 6.72 -21.18
C SER A 106 -5.97 5.39 -21.89
N THR A 107 -4.88 4.68 -21.57
CA THR A 107 -4.50 3.42 -22.25
C THR A 107 -4.90 2.18 -21.50
N GLY A 108 -5.18 2.28 -20.19
CA GLY A 108 -5.39 1.15 -19.30
C GLY A 108 -4.11 0.35 -19.00
N GLU A 109 -2.96 0.75 -19.54
CA GLU A 109 -1.71 0.08 -19.31
C GLU A 109 -1.31 0.16 -17.83
N GLN A 110 -0.95 -0.99 -17.25
CA GLN A 110 -0.55 -1.11 -15.86
C GLN A 110 0.99 -1.07 -15.72
N PHE A 111 1.47 -0.32 -14.74
CA PHE A 111 2.90 -0.16 -14.47
C PHE A 111 3.16 -0.01 -12.97
N ILE A 112 4.43 -0.17 -12.58
CA ILE A 112 4.87 -0.01 -11.18
C ILE A 112 4.74 1.45 -10.76
N ALA A 113 4.11 1.69 -9.61
CA ALA A 113 3.81 3.05 -9.15
C ALA A 113 5.08 3.86 -8.81
N PHE A 114 6.10 3.23 -8.23
CA PHE A 114 7.36 3.89 -7.87
C PHE A 114 8.54 3.23 -8.59
N PRO A 115 8.75 3.50 -9.89
CA PRO A 115 9.69 2.76 -10.73
C PRO A 115 11.16 3.00 -10.39
N TYR A 116 11.48 4.07 -9.66
CA TYR A 116 12.84 4.41 -9.23
C TYR A 116 13.17 3.90 -7.83
N ALA A 117 12.18 3.38 -7.11
CA ALA A 117 12.36 2.85 -5.76
C ALA A 117 12.84 1.41 -5.76
N THR A 118 13.63 1.06 -4.74
CA THR A 118 13.86 -0.34 -4.37
C THR A 118 12.76 -0.79 -3.43
N TYR A 119 12.10 -1.88 -3.76
CA TYR A 119 11.05 -2.43 -2.92
C TYR A 119 11.60 -3.50 -1.97
N TYR A 120 11.12 -3.48 -0.74
CA TYR A 120 11.45 -4.43 0.31
C TYR A 120 10.17 -5.13 0.77
N VAL A 121 10.18 -6.43 0.72
CA VAL A 121 9.07 -7.28 1.17
C VAL A 121 9.63 -8.51 1.87
N GLN A 122 8.92 -8.99 2.90
CA GLN A 122 9.32 -10.22 3.56
C GLN A 122 9.07 -11.43 2.64
N ARG A 123 10.06 -12.32 2.51
CA ARG A 123 9.96 -13.50 1.62
C ARG A 123 8.75 -14.38 1.94
N ARG A 124 8.50 -14.69 3.20
CA ARG A 124 7.37 -15.54 3.61
C ARG A 124 6.02 -14.93 3.24
N GLU A 125 5.88 -13.61 3.39
CA GLU A 125 4.67 -12.87 3.01
C GLU A 125 4.43 -12.97 1.50
N TYR A 126 5.48 -12.76 0.71
CA TYR A 126 5.41 -12.91 -0.74
C TYR A 126 5.02 -14.33 -1.16
N GLU A 127 5.67 -15.35 -0.59
CA GLU A 127 5.39 -16.76 -0.89
C GLU A 127 3.95 -17.14 -0.51
N TYR A 128 3.47 -16.66 0.64
CA TYR A 128 2.09 -16.86 1.06
C TYR A 128 1.08 -16.18 0.11
N ALA A 129 1.31 -14.91 -0.23
CA ALA A 129 0.44 -14.14 -1.12
C ALA A 129 0.33 -14.78 -2.51
N MET A 130 1.43 -15.35 -3.02
CA MET A 130 1.47 -15.99 -4.33
C MET A 130 0.97 -17.44 -4.34
N GLY A 131 1.11 -18.14 -3.21
CA GLY A 131 0.72 -19.56 -3.10
C GLY A 131 -0.74 -19.74 -2.71
N ILE A 132 -1.02 -19.53 -1.44
CA ILE A 132 -2.36 -19.79 -0.87
C ILE A 132 -3.29 -18.63 -1.22
N GLY A 133 -2.83 -17.40 -0.98
CA GLY A 133 -3.59 -16.18 -1.21
C GLY A 133 -4.99 -16.20 -0.60
N SER A 134 -5.61 -15.05 -0.53
CA SER A 134 -7.01 -14.93 -0.14
C SER A 134 -7.62 -13.73 -0.86
N ALA A 135 -8.90 -13.45 -0.66
CA ALA A 135 -9.57 -12.26 -1.18
C ALA A 135 -8.92 -10.93 -0.69
N SER A 136 -7.99 -11.01 0.27
CA SER A 136 -7.22 -9.85 0.75
C SER A 136 -6.03 -9.51 -0.15
N TYR A 137 -5.59 -10.41 -1.04
CA TYR A 137 -4.43 -10.23 -1.93
C TYR A 137 -4.85 -10.00 -3.38
N VAL A 138 -4.16 -9.11 -4.09
CA VAL A 138 -4.32 -8.92 -5.54
C VAL A 138 -3.12 -9.52 -6.26
N GLN A 139 -3.18 -10.80 -6.53
CA GLN A 139 -2.07 -11.56 -7.13
C GLN A 139 -1.59 -10.97 -8.48
N ALA A 140 -2.49 -10.37 -9.26
CA ALA A 140 -2.13 -9.74 -10.54
C ALA A 140 -1.12 -8.61 -10.34
N ASP A 141 -1.30 -7.76 -9.32
CA ASP A 141 -0.42 -6.63 -9.01
C ASP A 141 0.92 -7.15 -8.48
N ILE A 142 0.89 -8.16 -7.59
CA ILE A 142 2.09 -8.79 -7.04
C ILE A 142 2.91 -9.46 -8.15
N ASN A 143 2.27 -10.13 -9.10
CA ASN A 143 2.92 -10.75 -10.27
C ASN A 143 3.62 -9.72 -11.16
N LEU A 144 2.95 -8.59 -11.45
CA LEU A 144 3.55 -7.52 -12.25
C LEU A 144 4.76 -6.92 -11.54
N PHE A 145 4.63 -6.68 -10.24
CA PHE A 145 5.71 -6.24 -9.36
C PHE A 145 6.93 -7.17 -9.48
N THR A 146 6.76 -8.47 -9.32
CA THR A 146 7.86 -9.44 -9.35
C THR A 146 8.57 -9.50 -10.71
N LYS A 147 7.82 -9.38 -11.80
CA LYS A 147 8.39 -9.45 -13.17
C LYS A 147 9.18 -8.19 -13.55
N LYS A 148 8.82 -7.02 -13.03
CA LYS A 148 9.38 -5.73 -13.47
C LYS A 148 10.42 -5.15 -12.52
N MET A 149 10.54 -5.67 -11.29
CA MET A 149 11.35 -5.05 -10.24
C MET A 149 12.57 -5.86 -9.81
N LYS A 150 13.66 -5.14 -9.50
CA LYS A 150 14.71 -5.65 -8.61
C LYS A 150 14.17 -5.57 -7.18
N SER A 151 13.45 -6.58 -6.73
CA SER A 151 12.97 -6.67 -5.37
C SER A 151 14.05 -7.22 -4.44
N SER A 152 14.20 -6.63 -3.27
CA SER A 152 15.02 -7.18 -2.19
C SER A 152 14.10 -7.84 -1.17
N PHE A 153 14.26 -9.15 -0.98
CA PHE A 153 13.53 -9.85 0.07
C PHE A 153 14.20 -9.62 1.42
N LEU A 154 13.38 -9.24 2.40
CA LEU A 154 13.81 -9.23 3.79
C LEU A 154 13.76 -10.65 4.33
N GLU A 155 14.91 -11.18 4.71
CA GLU A 155 15.00 -12.46 5.40
C GLU A 155 14.85 -12.20 6.91
N GLU A 156 14.10 -13.06 7.61
CA GLU A 156 14.12 -13.04 9.07
C GLU A 156 15.49 -13.49 9.58
N THR A 157 16.26 -12.57 10.11
CA THR A 157 17.30 -12.94 11.08
C THR A 157 16.60 -13.22 12.42
N MET A 158 16.19 -14.46 12.65
CA MET A 158 15.76 -14.87 13.98
C MET A 158 16.94 -14.65 14.95
N PRO A 159 16.77 -13.92 16.06
CA PRO A 159 17.78 -13.93 17.10
C PRO A 159 17.95 -15.38 17.57
N PRO A 160 19.18 -15.82 17.88
CA PRO A 160 19.52 -17.25 18.07
C PRO A 160 18.88 -17.94 19.28
N ASN A 161 17.89 -17.36 19.95
CA ASN A 161 17.32 -17.85 21.21
C ASN A 161 15.78 -17.81 21.29
N TYR A 162 15.07 -18.27 20.24
CA TYR A 162 13.68 -18.72 20.40
C TYR A 162 13.57 -20.19 19.99
N SER A 163 14.14 -21.08 20.80
CA SER A 163 13.68 -22.46 20.90
C SER A 163 12.47 -22.46 21.84
N LYS A 164 11.32 -22.92 21.32
CA LYS A 164 10.15 -23.24 22.15
C LYS A 164 10.50 -24.35 23.13
#